data_e20d95d90d2fe888c12e7e9004c3ab05
#
_entry.id   e20d95d90d2fe888c12e7e9004c3ab05
#
_cell.length_a   1.000
_cell.length_b   1.000
_cell.length_c   1.000
_cell.angle_alpha   90.00
_cell.angle_beta   90.00
_cell.angle_gamma   90.00
#
_symmetry.space_group_name_H-M   'P 1'
#
loop_
_entity.id
_entity.type
_entity.pdbx_description
1 polymer ?
#
loop_
_entity_poly.entity_id
_entity_poly.type
_entity_poly.pdbx_seq_one_letter_code
_entity_poly.pdbx_strand_id
1 'polypeptide(L)'
;MRLADINIWVALAVLEHSHHMQAVRWFDTITTPDSVAFCRTTQQGLLRLLSHKGMMAGYRLPMVTNARAWEIYESFLADDRVTFLEEPAGFVPVWRKLGARNMASTKMWTDAYLAAFALVGGLELVTFDRDFRFYEPLGLDLMLLQDTCAQDLP
;
A
#
# COMPACT_ATOMS: atom_id res chain seq x y z
N MET A 1 -3.61 -13.57 -3.59
CA MET A 1 -2.71 -12.79 -2.70
C MET A 1 -2.80 -11.32 -3.10
N ARG A 2 -2.69 -10.41 -2.14
CA ARG A 2 -2.85 -8.97 -2.32
C ARG A 2 -1.56 -8.23 -2.01
N LEU A 3 -1.20 -7.25 -2.85
CA LEU A 3 -0.16 -6.28 -2.55
C LEU A 3 -0.83 -5.02 -2.01
N ALA A 4 -0.63 -4.68 -0.74
CA ALA A 4 -1.20 -3.47 -0.19
C ALA A 4 -0.28 -2.27 -0.42
N ASP A 5 -0.84 -1.19 -0.96
CA ASP A 5 -0.15 0.08 -1.17
C ASP A 5 0.27 0.72 0.16
N ILE A 6 1.23 1.63 0.12
CA ILE A 6 1.72 2.39 1.27
C ILE A 6 0.57 3.09 2.01
N ASN A 7 -0.40 3.65 1.27
CA ASN A 7 -1.54 4.35 1.86
C ASN A 7 -2.44 3.43 2.69
N ILE A 8 -2.54 2.15 2.35
CA ILE A 8 -3.27 1.14 3.14
C ILE A 8 -2.54 0.89 4.46
N TRP A 9 -1.22 0.63 4.40
CA TRP A 9 -0.43 0.37 5.60
C TRP A 9 -0.40 1.55 6.56
N VAL A 10 -0.30 2.78 6.03
CA VAL A 10 -0.39 4.00 6.84
C VAL A 10 -1.76 4.15 7.48
N ALA A 11 -2.83 3.90 6.72
CA ALA A 11 -4.20 3.96 7.25
C ALA A 11 -4.45 2.91 8.34
N LEU A 12 -3.84 1.72 8.25
CA LEU A 12 -3.90 0.71 9.31
C LEU A 12 -3.10 1.12 10.55
N ALA A 13 -1.94 1.76 10.36
CA ALA A 13 -1.03 2.12 11.45
C ALA A 13 -1.45 3.37 12.23
N VAL A 14 -2.19 4.29 11.62
CA VAL A 14 -2.52 5.62 12.17
C VAL A 14 -4.02 5.72 12.43
N LEU A 15 -4.42 5.66 13.70
CA LEU A 15 -5.84 5.66 14.11
C LEU A 15 -6.61 6.92 13.65
N GLU A 16 -5.93 8.06 13.61
CA GLU A 16 -6.48 9.35 13.18
C GLU A 16 -6.52 9.53 11.67
N HIS A 17 -6.07 8.53 10.90
CA HIS A 17 -6.13 8.58 9.44
C HIS A 17 -7.58 8.54 8.97
N SER A 18 -7.94 9.42 8.01
CA SER A 18 -9.31 9.52 7.49
C SER A 18 -9.89 8.20 6.98
N HIS A 19 -9.03 7.32 6.46
CA HIS A 19 -9.41 6.01 5.94
C HIS A 19 -9.10 4.85 6.91
N HIS A 20 -8.76 5.14 8.18
CA HIS A 20 -8.39 4.08 9.13
C HIS A 20 -9.47 2.99 9.24
N MET A 21 -10.69 3.38 9.57
CA MET A 21 -11.80 2.42 9.74
C MET A 21 -12.09 1.60 8.49
N GLN A 22 -11.86 2.18 7.32
CA GLN A 22 -12.07 1.51 6.05
C GLN A 22 -10.97 0.48 5.77
N ALA A 23 -9.71 0.84 6.05
CA ALA A 23 -8.58 -0.09 5.96
C ALA A 23 -8.76 -1.26 6.94
N VAL A 24 -9.18 -0.99 8.19
CA VAL A 24 -9.43 -2.02 9.21
C VAL A 24 -10.55 -2.96 8.75
N ARG A 25 -11.70 -2.44 8.31
CA ARG A 25 -12.81 -3.27 7.82
C ARG A 25 -12.38 -4.19 6.67
N TRP A 26 -11.62 -3.65 5.72
CA TRP A 26 -11.06 -4.46 4.64
C TRP A 26 -10.12 -5.54 5.19
N PHE A 27 -9.18 -5.17 6.05
CA PHE A 27 -8.20 -6.10 6.61
C PHE A 27 -8.86 -7.22 7.43
N ASP A 28 -9.95 -6.90 8.15
CA ASP A 28 -10.74 -7.87 8.94
C ASP A 28 -11.50 -8.89 8.07
N THR A 29 -11.70 -8.61 6.78
CA THR A 29 -12.29 -9.61 5.86
C THR A 29 -11.32 -10.71 5.47
N ILE A 30 -10.03 -10.55 5.77
CA ILE A 30 -8.97 -11.48 5.36
C ILE A 30 -8.80 -12.52 6.45
N THR A 31 -9.02 -13.78 6.09
CA THR A 31 -8.96 -14.92 7.01
C THR A 31 -7.87 -15.94 6.66
N THR A 32 -7.22 -15.77 5.51
CA THR A 32 -6.23 -16.72 4.99
C THR A 32 -4.82 -16.25 5.32
N PRO A 33 -3.93 -17.12 5.82
CA PRO A 33 -2.52 -16.80 6.02
C PRO A 33 -1.83 -16.34 4.73
N ASP A 34 -0.78 -15.53 4.88
CA ASP A 34 0.06 -15.01 3.78
C ASP A 34 -0.73 -14.35 2.64
N SER A 35 -1.84 -13.69 2.97
CA SER A 35 -2.77 -13.16 1.96
C SER A 35 -2.52 -11.71 1.59
N VAL A 36 -1.82 -10.95 2.44
CA VAL A 36 -1.47 -9.53 2.23
C VAL A 36 0.03 -9.36 2.30
N ALA A 37 0.59 -8.73 1.29
CA ALA A 37 2.03 -8.61 1.17
C ALA A 37 2.54 -7.17 1.32
N PHE A 38 3.67 -7.06 2.02
CA PHE A 38 4.62 -5.98 1.81
C PHE A 38 5.56 -6.33 0.65
N CYS A 39 6.03 -5.31 -0.05
CA CYS A 39 7.27 -5.34 -0.82
C CYS A 39 8.24 -4.30 -0.28
N ARG A 40 9.46 -4.25 -0.78
CA ARG A 40 10.49 -3.31 -0.29
C ARG A 40 10.06 -1.85 -0.35
N THR A 41 9.37 -1.45 -1.41
CA THR A 41 8.87 -0.09 -1.58
C THR A 41 7.78 0.26 -0.55
N THR A 42 6.85 -0.63 -0.28
CA THR A 42 5.79 -0.38 0.71
C THR A 42 6.32 -0.40 2.14
N GLN A 43 7.27 -1.28 2.45
CA GLN A 43 8.00 -1.27 3.73
C GLN A 43 8.70 0.08 3.96
N GLN A 44 9.55 0.50 3.02
CA GLN A 44 10.26 1.79 3.14
C GLN A 44 9.29 2.96 3.20
N GLY A 45 8.22 2.92 2.42
CA GLY A 45 7.18 3.93 2.41
C GLY A 45 6.52 4.10 3.77
N LEU A 46 6.09 3.01 4.40
CA LEU A 46 5.52 3.02 5.74
C LEU A 46 6.50 3.60 6.76
N LEU A 47 7.73 3.09 6.83
CA LEU A 47 8.75 3.54 7.78
C LEU A 47 9.03 5.03 7.64
N ARG A 48 9.20 5.52 6.39
CA ARG A 48 9.45 6.94 6.11
C ARG A 48 8.29 7.83 6.50
N LEU A 49 7.05 7.42 6.21
CA LEU A 49 5.87 8.22 6.51
C LEU A 49 5.59 8.30 8.01
N LEU A 50 5.72 7.21 8.75
CA LEU A 50 5.59 7.20 10.22
C LEU A 50 6.66 8.09 10.89
N SER A 51 7.86 8.16 10.34
CA SER A 51 8.96 9.00 10.86
C SER A 51 8.93 10.44 10.30
N HIS A 52 7.96 10.79 9.43
CA HIS A 52 7.89 12.09 8.81
C HIS A 52 7.15 13.10 9.69
N LYS A 53 7.89 14.09 10.24
CA LYS A 53 7.36 15.08 11.17
C LYS A 53 6.10 15.79 10.64
N GLY A 54 6.11 16.24 9.40
CA GLY A 54 4.98 16.99 8.80
C GLY A 54 3.72 16.13 8.65
N MET A 55 3.88 14.85 8.30
CA MET A 55 2.75 13.93 8.19
C MET A 55 2.11 13.67 9.57
N MET A 56 2.92 13.34 10.56
CA MET A 56 2.42 13.06 11.91
C MET A 56 1.78 14.30 12.55
N ALA A 57 2.35 15.49 12.32
CA ALA A 57 1.75 16.74 12.76
C ALA A 57 0.37 17.01 12.11
N GLY A 58 0.17 16.59 10.86
CA GLY A 58 -1.14 16.65 10.19
C GLY A 58 -2.23 15.84 10.91
N TYR A 59 -1.86 14.76 11.58
CA TYR A 59 -2.75 13.97 12.44
C TYR A 59 -2.74 14.41 13.91
N ARG A 60 -2.03 15.50 14.25
CA ARG A 60 -1.83 15.98 15.63
C ARG A 60 -1.14 14.95 16.53
N LEU A 61 -0.31 14.11 15.94
CA LEU A 61 0.45 13.07 16.63
C LEU A 61 1.93 13.47 16.79
N PRO A 62 2.59 13.01 17.86
CA PRO A 62 4.03 13.17 17.99
C PRO A 62 4.74 12.37 16.89
N MET A 63 5.94 12.83 16.50
CA MET A 63 6.80 12.12 15.56
C MET A 63 7.17 10.74 16.12
N VAL A 64 7.04 9.72 15.30
CA VAL A 64 7.47 8.36 15.62
C VAL A 64 8.97 8.23 15.36
N THR A 65 9.72 7.69 16.33
CA THR A 65 11.15 7.39 16.12
C THR A 65 11.35 6.28 15.10
N ASN A 66 12.52 6.19 14.49
CA ASN A 66 12.81 5.10 13.55
C ASN A 66 12.69 3.73 14.20
N ALA A 67 13.12 3.58 15.45
CA ALA A 67 12.97 2.34 16.20
C ALA A 67 11.48 1.97 16.35
N ARG A 68 10.65 2.94 16.76
CA ARG A 68 9.22 2.71 16.92
C ARG A 68 8.51 2.43 15.59
N ALA A 69 8.90 3.10 14.50
CA ALA A 69 8.38 2.80 13.17
C ALA A 69 8.70 1.36 12.75
N TRP A 70 9.89 0.88 13.10
CA TRP A 70 10.30 -0.51 12.83
C TRP A 70 9.48 -1.51 13.63
N GLU A 71 9.24 -1.26 14.93
CA GLU A 71 8.37 -2.08 15.77
C GLU A 71 6.94 -2.18 15.22
N ILE A 72 6.39 -1.05 14.72
CA ILE A 72 5.07 -1.04 14.06
C ILE A 72 5.08 -1.93 12.82
N TYR A 73 6.11 -1.84 11.98
CA TYR A 73 6.23 -2.72 10.82
C TYR A 73 6.33 -4.20 11.23
N GLU A 74 7.14 -4.52 12.23
CA GLU A 74 7.27 -5.90 12.74
C GLU A 74 5.95 -6.43 13.33
N SER A 75 5.15 -5.57 13.95
CA SER A 75 3.83 -5.96 14.45
C SER A 75 2.86 -6.37 13.31
N PHE A 76 2.97 -5.77 12.13
CA PHE A 76 2.26 -6.25 10.96
C PHE A 76 2.76 -7.61 10.48
N LEU A 77 4.08 -7.83 10.45
CA LEU A 77 4.65 -9.12 10.05
C LEU A 77 4.39 -10.25 11.05
N ALA A 78 4.06 -9.91 12.30
CA ALA A 78 3.67 -10.89 13.30
C ALA A 78 2.23 -11.40 13.12
N ASP A 79 1.42 -10.74 12.32
CA ASP A 79 0.09 -11.20 11.91
C ASP A 79 0.25 -12.27 10.81
N ASP A 80 -0.33 -13.45 11.01
CA ASP A 80 -0.20 -14.59 10.09
C ASP A 80 -0.75 -14.34 8.68
N ARG A 81 -1.61 -13.34 8.53
CA ARG A 81 -2.15 -12.90 7.24
C ARG A 81 -1.17 -12.09 6.40
N VAL A 82 -0.09 -11.60 7.02
CA VAL A 82 0.86 -10.65 6.40
C VAL A 82 2.18 -11.33 6.08
N THR A 83 2.67 -11.11 4.88
CA THR A 83 3.96 -11.63 4.43
C THR A 83 4.79 -10.55 3.75
N PHE A 84 6.06 -10.84 3.50
CA PHE A 84 6.94 -9.98 2.71
C PHE A 84 7.33 -10.70 1.42
N LEU A 85 7.22 -10.00 0.29
CA LEU A 85 7.60 -10.52 -1.03
C LEU A 85 8.81 -9.75 -1.57
N GLU A 86 9.76 -10.51 -2.10
CA GLU A 86 10.85 -9.97 -2.91
C GLU A 86 10.39 -9.70 -4.35
N GLU A 87 11.17 -8.91 -5.08
CA GLU A 87 10.85 -8.59 -6.49
C GLU A 87 10.72 -9.87 -7.33
N PRO A 88 9.60 -10.05 -8.05
CA PRO A 88 9.41 -11.22 -8.89
C PRO A 88 10.36 -11.22 -10.09
N ALA A 89 10.74 -12.39 -10.56
CA ALA A 89 11.57 -12.53 -11.76
C ALA A 89 10.91 -11.84 -12.96
N GLY A 90 11.68 -11.06 -13.71
CA GLY A 90 11.16 -10.30 -14.85
C GLY A 90 10.52 -8.95 -14.51
N PHE A 91 10.59 -8.51 -13.26
CA PHE A 91 10.01 -7.25 -12.77
C PHE A 91 10.58 -6.01 -13.48
N VAL A 92 11.91 -5.87 -13.54
CA VAL A 92 12.58 -4.64 -14.02
C VAL A 92 12.17 -4.21 -15.43
N PRO A 93 12.09 -5.10 -16.44
CA PRO A 93 11.59 -4.72 -17.77
C PRO A 93 10.17 -4.17 -17.78
N VAL A 94 9.26 -4.73 -16.95
CA VAL A 94 7.87 -4.26 -16.84
C VAL A 94 7.83 -2.91 -16.14
N TRP A 95 8.52 -2.76 -15.03
CA TRP A 95 8.64 -1.47 -14.31
C TRP A 95 9.17 -0.37 -15.23
N ARG A 96 10.25 -0.64 -15.97
CA ARG A 96 10.79 0.30 -16.98
C ARG A 96 9.72 0.69 -18.01
N LYS A 97 8.98 -0.28 -18.54
CA LYS A 97 7.92 -0.04 -19.53
C LYS A 97 6.82 0.86 -18.98
N LEU A 98 6.45 0.70 -17.72
CA LEU A 98 5.38 1.48 -17.07
C LEU A 98 5.85 2.87 -16.63
N GLY A 99 7.08 2.99 -16.14
CA GLY A 99 7.59 4.22 -15.53
C GLY A 99 8.39 5.13 -16.44
N ALA A 100 9.11 4.58 -17.45
CA ALA A 100 9.97 5.37 -18.34
C ALA A 100 9.15 6.08 -19.42
N ARG A 101 8.41 7.10 -19.04
CA ARG A 101 7.56 7.90 -19.91
C ARG A 101 8.21 9.24 -20.23
N ASN A 102 7.78 9.87 -21.31
CA ASN A 102 8.27 11.19 -21.72
C ASN A 102 7.60 12.32 -20.90
N MET A 103 7.68 12.21 -19.57
CA MET A 103 7.19 13.21 -18.63
C MET A 103 7.97 13.13 -17.30
N ALA A 104 8.05 14.23 -16.57
CA ALA A 104 8.68 14.29 -15.26
C ALA A 104 7.62 14.14 -14.16
N SER A 105 7.68 13.06 -13.40
CA SER A 105 6.80 12.83 -12.25
C SER A 105 7.51 11.93 -11.23
N THR A 106 7.71 12.45 -10.03
CA THR A 106 8.31 11.69 -8.92
C THR A 106 7.35 10.63 -8.39
N LYS A 107 6.05 10.90 -8.38
CA LYS A 107 5.01 9.97 -7.93
C LYS A 107 4.95 8.73 -8.84
N MET A 108 5.07 8.92 -10.14
CA MET A 108 4.96 7.84 -11.14
C MET A 108 5.96 6.70 -10.90
N TRP A 109 7.14 6.97 -10.34
CA TRP A 109 8.10 5.91 -10.06
C TRP A 109 7.58 4.88 -9.08
N THR A 110 6.93 5.33 -8.01
CA THR A 110 6.33 4.44 -7.00
C THR A 110 5.09 3.73 -7.56
N ASP A 111 4.22 4.46 -8.25
CA ASP A 111 2.98 3.90 -8.80
C ASP A 111 3.31 2.83 -9.87
N ALA A 112 4.23 3.13 -10.80
CA ALA A 112 4.69 2.19 -11.81
C ALA A 112 5.41 0.97 -11.19
N TYR A 113 6.15 1.16 -10.09
CA TYR A 113 6.78 0.07 -9.34
C TYR A 113 5.73 -0.89 -8.79
N LEU A 114 4.75 -0.37 -8.06
CA LEU A 114 3.72 -1.22 -7.44
C LEU A 114 2.84 -1.90 -8.49
N ALA A 115 2.48 -1.19 -9.55
CA ALA A 115 1.74 -1.77 -10.67
C ALA A 115 2.54 -2.91 -11.37
N ALA A 116 3.84 -2.70 -11.63
CA ALA A 116 4.69 -3.72 -12.24
C ALA A 116 4.88 -4.92 -11.31
N PHE A 117 5.05 -4.67 -10.00
CA PHE A 117 5.20 -5.74 -9.02
C PHE A 117 3.94 -6.61 -8.97
N ALA A 118 2.75 -6.00 -8.92
CA ALA A 118 1.49 -6.71 -8.91
C ALA A 118 1.25 -7.49 -10.21
N LEU A 119 1.48 -6.85 -11.37
CA LEU A 119 1.34 -7.48 -12.69
C LEU A 119 2.21 -8.72 -12.86
N VAL A 120 3.51 -8.60 -12.52
CA VAL A 120 4.46 -9.71 -12.68
C VAL A 120 4.24 -10.79 -11.62
N GLY A 121 3.89 -10.39 -10.41
CA GLY A 121 3.61 -11.31 -9.30
C GLY A 121 2.23 -11.97 -9.36
N GLY A 122 1.35 -11.56 -10.28
CA GLY A 122 -0.04 -12.06 -10.33
C GLY A 122 -0.83 -11.70 -9.08
N LEU A 123 -0.66 -10.48 -8.55
CA LEU A 123 -1.24 -10.01 -7.30
C LEU A 123 -2.35 -9.00 -7.57
N GLU A 124 -3.37 -8.99 -6.72
CA GLU A 124 -4.34 -7.91 -6.64
C GLU A 124 -3.70 -6.72 -5.88
N LEU A 125 -3.60 -5.55 -6.52
CA LEU A 125 -3.15 -4.33 -5.85
C LEU A 125 -4.30 -3.67 -5.10
N VAL A 126 -4.12 -3.44 -3.79
CA VAL A 126 -5.12 -2.78 -2.95
C VAL A 126 -4.65 -1.38 -2.58
N THR A 127 -5.46 -0.37 -2.86
CA THR A 127 -5.10 1.04 -2.65
C THR A 127 -6.32 1.93 -2.45
N PHE A 128 -6.12 3.13 -1.90
CA PHE A 128 -7.10 4.24 -1.94
C PHE A 128 -6.91 5.15 -3.16
N ASP A 129 -5.80 5.02 -3.88
CA ASP A 129 -5.43 5.92 -4.97
C ASP A 129 -6.05 5.50 -6.31
N ARG A 130 -6.94 6.35 -6.82
CA ARG A 130 -7.64 6.13 -8.10
C ARG A 130 -6.73 6.22 -9.32
N ASP A 131 -5.54 6.80 -9.18
CA ASP A 131 -4.60 6.93 -10.30
C ASP A 131 -4.12 5.56 -10.80
N PHE A 132 -4.18 4.52 -9.97
CA PHE A 132 -3.87 3.15 -10.37
C PHE A 132 -4.83 2.56 -11.41
N ARG A 133 -6.03 3.11 -11.60
CA ARG A 133 -6.94 2.74 -12.69
C ARG A 133 -6.29 2.87 -14.07
N PHE A 134 -5.30 3.74 -14.17
CA PHE A 134 -4.51 3.89 -15.39
C PHE A 134 -3.86 2.58 -15.85
N TYR A 135 -3.56 1.66 -14.92
CA TYR A 135 -2.89 0.40 -15.19
C TYR A 135 -3.86 -0.79 -15.39
N GLU A 136 -5.17 -0.64 -15.12
CA GLU A 136 -6.17 -1.69 -15.34
C GLU A 136 -6.24 -2.18 -16.80
N PRO A 137 -6.23 -1.30 -17.82
CA PRO A 137 -6.19 -1.74 -19.23
C PRO A 137 -4.92 -2.50 -19.61
N LEU A 138 -3.87 -2.42 -18.78
CA LEU A 138 -2.61 -3.14 -18.94
C LEU A 138 -2.60 -4.49 -18.23
N GLY A 139 -3.72 -4.87 -17.60
CA GLY A 139 -3.93 -6.14 -16.92
C GLY A 139 -3.77 -6.10 -15.40
N LEU A 140 -3.63 -4.91 -14.78
CA LEU A 140 -3.56 -4.80 -13.33
C LEU A 140 -4.88 -5.23 -12.70
N ASP A 141 -4.81 -6.22 -11.80
CA ASP A 141 -5.91 -6.55 -10.89
C ASP A 141 -5.90 -5.54 -9.74
N LEU A 142 -6.95 -4.72 -9.65
CA LEU A 142 -7.00 -3.54 -8.78
C LEU A 142 -8.22 -3.57 -7.87
N MET A 143 -7.98 -3.51 -6.57
CA MET A 143 -9.00 -3.24 -5.56
C MET A 143 -8.85 -1.82 -5.03
N LEU A 144 -9.79 -0.94 -5.41
CA LEU A 144 -9.90 0.40 -4.83
C LEU A 144 -10.78 0.35 -3.58
N LEU A 145 -10.19 0.66 -2.44
CA LEU A 145 -10.98 0.89 -1.24
C LEU A 145 -11.58 2.30 -1.33
N GLN A 146 -12.90 2.37 -1.53
CA GLN A 146 -13.63 3.65 -1.63
C GLN A 146 -14.29 3.98 -0.29
N ASP A 147 -14.48 5.28 -0.04
CA ASP A 147 -15.39 5.70 1.02
C ASP A 147 -16.78 5.14 0.71
N THR A 148 -17.23 4.19 1.49
CA THR A 148 -18.64 3.85 1.55
C THR A 148 -19.37 5.08 2.10
N CYS A 149 -19.72 6.01 1.22
CA CYS A 149 -20.74 7.00 1.55
C CYS A 149 -21.98 6.23 2.00
N ALA A 150 -22.47 6.60 3.18
CA ALA A 150 -23.69 6.11 3.80
C ALA A 150 -24.88 6.07 2.81
N GLN A 151 -25.08 4.96 2.14
CA GLN A 151 -26.25 4.68 1.31
C GLN A 151 -26.81 3.26 1.48
N ASP A 152 -26.39 2.54 2.53
CA ASP A 152 -27.06 1.27 2.90
C ASP A 152 -27.35 1.27 4.41
N LEU A 153 -28.25 2.14 4.85
CA LEU A 153 -29.05 1.93 6.06
C LEU A 153 -30.50 1.72 5.58
N PRO A 154 -31.05 0.53 5.86
CA PRO A 154 -32.48 0.27 5.61
C PRO A 154 -33.40 1.13 6.48
#